data_d009fb5ba3e816902e2623f9ea764e62
#
_entry.id   d009fb5ba3e816902e2623f9ea764e62
#
_cell.length_a   1.000
_cell.length_b   1.000
_cell.length_c   1.000
_cell.angle_alpha   90.00
_cell.angle_beta   90.00
_cell.angle_gamma   90.00
#
_symmetry.space_group_name_H-M   'P 1'
#
loop_
_entity.id
_entity.type
_entity.pdbx_description
1 polymer ?
#
loop_
_entity_poly.entity_id
_entity_poly.type
_entity_poly.pdbx_seq_one_letter_code
_entity_poly.pdbx_strand_id
1 'polypeptide(L)'
;MGEVSAIMGRELRKWVRSPPLLVMALIQPLFWMGLYGKAFNLTGLFSVPEDVLRTLPPESTKVVAEIFNSMAARLFGSPGTDYFSFVAIGMTSVIVLFVSVFSGMSIAWDRRLGFLNKLLVAPIRRSSIVMGKVLASSVRAFVQSSMVLLIGLALGMRLSPAPPLLVAGALASIFLLAISLSSLVIAITLRLRSWEYHMAVANLLNLPLMFTSTALYPQNLMPEWMRSLATVNPLTHAIELLRGALLYGGS
;
A
#
# COMPACT_ATOMS: atom_id res chain seq x y z
N MET A 1 20.98 -7.63 -21.03
CA MET A 1 20.24 -8.04 -19.81
C MET A 1 21.14 -8.12 -18.58
N GLY A 2 22.41 -8.52 -18.70
CA GLY A 2 23.34 -8.66 -17.58
C GLY A 2 23.55 -7.39 -16.72
N GLU A 3 23.59 -6.19 -17.32
CA GLU A 3 23.83 -4.93 -16.59
C GLU A 3 22.70 -4.60 -15.60
N VAL A 4 21.43 -4.69 -16.05
CA VAL A 4 20.24 -4.42 -15.24
C VAL A 4 20.15 -5.40 -14.08
N SER A 5 20.35 -6.69 -14.35
CA SER A 5 20.28 -7.73 -13.31
C SER A 5 21.43 -7.61 -12.29
N ALA A 6 22.62 -7.18 -12.71
CA ALA A 6 23.74 -6.95 -11.80
C ALA A 6 23.45 -5.78 -10.83
N ILE A 7 22.91 -4.65 -11.35
CA ILE A 7 22.54 -3.51 -10.52
C ILE A 7 21.39 -3.86 -9.60
N MET A 8 20.33 -4.51 -10.11
CA MET A 8 19.20 -4.97 -9.31
C MET A 8 19.66 -5.93 -8.21
N GLY A 9 20.47 -6.92 -8.53
CA GLY A 9 21.00 -7.89 -7.56
C GLY A 9 21.84 -7.24 -6.46
N ARG A 10 22.66 -6.22 -6.81
CA ARG A 10 23.40 -5.42 -5.82
C ARG A 10 22.46 -4.70 -4.83
N GLU A 11 21.44 -4.01 -5.35
CA GLU A 11 20.48 -3.26 -4.52
C GLU A 11 19.66 -4.20 -3.63
N LEU A 12 19.21 -5.33 -4.15
CA LEU A 12 18.47 -6.33 -3.36
C LEU A 12 19.36 -6.97 -2.29
N ARG A 13 20.62 -7.31 -2.62
CA ARG A 13 21.58 -7.87 -1.63
C ARG A 13 21.87 -6.88 -0.51
N LYS A 14 22.02 -5.58 -0.84
CA LYS A 14 22.19 -4.52 0.15
C LYS A 14 20.98 -4.43 1.09
N TRP A 15 19.78 -4.53 0.55
CA TRP A 15 18.54 -4.50 1.33
C TRP A 15 18.39 -5.72 2.24
N VAL A 16 18.60 -6.94 1.72
CA VAL A 16 18.51 -8.19 2.51
C VAL A 16 19.53 -8.21 3.66
N ARG A 17 20.71 -7.63 3.44
CA ARG A 17 21.75 -7.52 4.48
C ARG A 17 21.51 -6.42 5.52
N SER A 18 20.40 -5.70 5.42
CA SER A 18 20.02 -4.63 6.36
C SER A 18 18.66 -4.92 7.00
N PRO A 19 18.51 -5.99 7.83
CA PRO A 19 17.25 -6.37 8.45
C PRO A 19 16.56 -5.25 9.24
N PRO A 20 17.29 -4.34 9.95
CA PRO A 20 16.64 -3.27 10.67
C PRO A 20 15.82 -2.33 9.77
N LEU A 21 16.29 -2.06 8.55
CA LEU A 21 15.57 -1.21 7.59
C LEU A 21 14.28 -1.87 7.07
N LEU A 22 14.30 -3.20 6.93
CA LEU A 22 13.10 -3.96 6.57
C LEU A 22 12.05 -3.90 7.68
N VAL A 23 12.46 -4.15 8.91
CA VAL A 23 11.56 -4.09 10.08
C VAL A 23 10.98 -2.68 10.26
N MET A 24 11.80 -1.64 10.19
CA MET A 24 11.35 -0.25 10.31
C MET A 24 10.31 0.12 9.24
N ALA A 25 10.49 -0.36 8.01
CA ALA A 25 9.52 -0.10 6.94
C ALA A 25 8.17 -0.78 7.17
N LEU A 26 8.13 -1.91 7.91
CA LEU A 26 6.90 -2.61 8.26
C LEU A 26 6.19 -2.01 9.47
N ILE A 27 6.92 -1.36 10.39
CA ILE A 27 6.35 -0.78 11.61
C ILE A 27 5.20 0.19 11.27
N GLN A 28 5.39 1.06 10.31
CA GLN A 28 4.42 2.10 9.98
C GLN A 28 3.08 1.53 9.48
N PRO A 29 3.00 0.65 8.45
CA PRO A 29 1.73 0.05 8.05
C PRO A 29 1.10 -0.79 9.16
N LEU A 30 1.90 -1.53 9.93
CA LEU A 30 1.40 -2.31 11.06
C LEU A 30 0.84 -1.44 12.18
N PHE A 31 1.48 -0.32 12.47
CA PHE A 31 0.96 0.67 13.43
C PHE A 31 -0.41 1.21 12.98
N TRP A 32 -0.55 1.59 11.70
CA TRP A 32 -1.82 2.06 11.16
C TRP A 32 -2.89 0.96 11.15
N MET A 33 -2.53 -0.29 10.82
CA MET A 33 -3.45 -1.43 10.91
C MET A 33 -3.91 -1.67 12.35
N GLY A 34 -3.00 -1.59 13.32
CA GLY A 34 -3.34 -1.73 14.75
C GLY A 34 -4.22 -0.58 15.22
N LEU A 35 -3.84 0.65 14.90
CA LEU A 35 -4.55 1.85 15.35
C LEU A 35 -5.93 1.95 14.71
N TYR A 36 -6.02 2.00 13.39
CA TYR A 36 -7.30 2.16 12.70
C TYR A 36 -8.08 0.86 12.58
N GLY A 37 -7.41 -0.26 12.38
CA GLY A 37 -8.10 -1.52 12.17
C GLY A 37 -8.61 -2.19 13.46
N LYS A 38 -7.93 -1.98 14.60
CA LYS A 38 -8.31 -2.63 15.87
C LYS A 38 -8.65 -1.67 16.99
N ALA A 39 -7.90 -0.57 17.18
CA ALA A 39 -8.16 0.38 18.26
C ALA A 39 -9.39 1.26 17.95
N PHE A 40 -9.52 1.74 16.71
CA PHE A 40 -10.74 2.40 16.23
C PHE A 40 -11.67 1.36 15.64
N ASN A 41 -12.47 0.69 16.47
CA ASN A 41 -13.47 -0.27 16.00
C ASN A 41 -14.66 0.47 15.35
N LEU A 42 -14.45 1.00 14.13
CA LEU A 42 -15.53 1.63 13.36
C LEU A 42 -16.65 0.64 13.06
N THR A 43 -16.34 -0.66 12.92
CA THR A 43 -17.38 -1.69 12.80
C THR A 43 -18.26 -1.73 14.05
N GLY A 44 -17.69 -1.49 15.23
CA GLY A 44 -18.45 -1.43 16.49
C GLY A 44 -19.39 -0.23 16.57
N LEU A 45 -19.10 0.89 15.87
CA LEU A 45 -20.04 2.01 15.76
C LEU A 45 -21.26 1.68 14.89
N PHE A 46 -21.12 0.71 13.99
CA PHE A 46 -22.19 0.20 13.12
C PHE A 46 -22.69 -1.18 13.55
N SER A 47 -22.26 -1.71 14.69
CA SER A 47 -22.83 -2.92 15.30
C SER A 47 -23.81 -2.52 16.38
N VAL A 48 -24.92 -3.23 16.45
CA VAL A 48 -25.86 -3.04 17.57
C VAL A 48 -25.18 -3.56 18.83
N PRO A 49 -25.12 -2.77 19.92
CA PRO A 49 -24.60 -3.24 21.19
C PRO A 49 -25.34 -4.52 21.63
N GLU A 50 -24.61 -5.50 22.12
CA GLU A 50 -25.24 -6.78 22.56
C GLU A 50 -26.32 -6.57 23.60
N ASP A 51 -26.20 -5.57 24.46
CA ASP A 51 -27.18 -5.20 25.46
C ASP A 51 -28.51 -4.77 24.83
N VAL A 52 -28.46 -4.06 23.69
CA VAL A 52 -29.65 -3.66 22.93
C VAL A 52 -30.25 -4.86 22.22
N LEU A 53 -29.42 -5.74 21.64
CA LEU A 53 -29.90 -6.97 21.01
C LEU A 53 -30.63 -7.91 21.97
N ARG A 54 -30.21 -7.98 23.23
CA ARG A 54 -30.82 -8.80 24.28
C ARG A 54 -32.17 -8.25 24.74
N THR A 55 -32.44 -6.97 24.58
CA THR A 55 -33.71 -6.32 24.99
C THR A 55 -34.74 -6.29 23.87
N LEU A 56 -34.35 -6.57 22.63
CA LEU A 56 -35.26 -6.56 21.49
C LEU A 56 -35.95 -7.92 21.27
N PRO A 57 -37.22 -7.93 20.81
CA PRO A 57 -37.88 -9.16 20.34
C PRO A 57 -37.04 -9.81 19.20
N PRO A 58 -37.09 -11.16 19.07
CA PRO A 58 -36.29 -11.90 18.08
C PRO A 58 -36.51 -11.45 16.62
N GLU A 59 -37.72 -11.00 16.28
CA GLU A 59 -38.04 -10.47 14.95
C GLU A 59 -37.40 -9.11 14.71
N SER A 60 -37.42 -8.22 15.68
CA SER A 60 -36.80 -6.91 15.61
C SER A 60 -35.28 -7.00 15.55
N THR A 61 -34.69 -7.97 16.23
CA THR A 61 -33.23 -8.22 16.21
C THR A 61 -32.75 -8.57 14.81
N LYS A 62 -33.52 -9.38 14.04
CA LYS A 62 -33.16 -9.71 12.65
C LYS A 62 -33.21 -8.49 11.75
N VAL A 63 -34.27 -7.69 11.83
CA VAL A 63 -34.43 -6.48 11.01
C VAL A 63 -33.31 -5.45 11.32
N VAL A 64 -33.00 -5.26 12.58
CA VAL A 64 -31.95 -4.36 13.02
C VAL A 64 -30.59 -4.86 12.50
N ALA A 65 -30.28 -6.15 12.64
CA ALA A 65 -29.05 -6.74 12.12
C ALA A 65 -28.93 -6.60 10.58
N GLU A 66 -30.02 -6.80 9.85
CA GLU A 66 -30.06 -6.60 8.38
C GLU A 66 -29.81 -5.14 7.98
N ILE A 67 -30.39 -4.18 8.70
CA ILE A 67 -30.15 -2.76 8.47
C ILE A 67 -28.67 -2.43 8.69
N PHE A 68 -28.08 -2.84 9.80
CA PHE A 68 -26.68 -2.60 10.09
C PHE A 68 -25.74 -3.30 9.09
N ASN A 69 -26.02 -4.54 8.71
CA ASN A 69 -25.26 -5.24 7.68
C ASN A 69 -25.36 -4.55 6.32
N SER A 70 -26.54 -4.04 5.95
CA SER A 70 -26.74 -3.30 4.72
C SER A 70 -26.00 -1.95 4.73
N MET A 71 -25.97 -1.26 5.87
CA MET A 71 -25.17 -0.04 6.05
C MET A 71 -23.67 -0.34 5.94
N ALA A 72 -23.19 -1.38 6.62
CA ALA A 72 -21.79 -1.80 6.52
C ALA A 72 -21.41 -2.20 5.08
N ALA A 73 -22.29 -2.90 4.37
CA ALA A 73 -22.10 -3.26 2.97
C ALA A 73 -22.01 -2.01 2.06
N ARG A 74 -22.85 -1.01 2.30
CA ARG A 74 -22.80 0.27 1.55
C ARG A 74 -21.54 1.07 1.83
N LEU A 75 -21.00 0.99 3.05
CA LEU A 75 -19.80 1.72 3.44
C LEU A 75 -18.53 1.00 2.99
N PHE A 76 -18.45 -0.32 3.18
CA PHE A 76 -17.21 -1.09 2.95
C PHE A 76 -17.27 -1.95 1.67
N GLY A 77 -18.31 -1.83 0.86
CA GLY A 77 -18.41 -2.41 -0.47
C GLY A 77 -18.90 -3.88 -0.51
N SER A 78 -18.98 -4.58 0.63
CA SER A 78 -19.52 -5.95 0.68
C SER A 78 -20.08 -6.29 2.06
N PRO A 79 -21.20 -7.07 2.15
CA PRO A 79 -21.71 -7.58 3.40
C PRO A 79 -20.67 -8.46 4.10
N GLY A 80 -20.45 -8.21 5.39
CA GLY A 80 -19.52 -9.01 6.21
C GLY A 80 -18.05 -8.59 6.12
N THR A 81 -17.71 -7.54 5.36
CA THR A 81 -16.38 -6.94 5.41
C THR A 81 -16.21 -6.16 6.70
N ASP A 82 -15.25 -6.58 7.52
CA ASP A 82 -14.87 -5.86 8.73
C ASP A 82 -13.88 -4.73 8.40
N TYR A 83 -13.91 -3.66 9.21
CA TYR A 83 -13.06 -2.50 9.00
C TYR A 83 -11.57 -2.84 9.08
N PHE A 84 -11.20 -3.83 9.89
CA PHE A 84 -9.81 -4.29 9.96
C PHE A 84 -9.33 -4.83 8.61
N SER A 85 -10.11 -5.71 7.96
CA SER A 85 -9.77 -6.26 6.62
C SER A 85 -9.70 -5.16 5.56
N PHE A 86 -10.63 -4.18 5.63
CA PHE A 86 -10.64 -3.02 4.75
C PHE A 86 -9.34 -2.19 4.86
N VAL A 87 -8.90 -1.87 6.09
CA VAL A 87 -7.66 -1.11 6.36
C VAL A 87 -6.43 -1.95 6.05
N ALA A 88 -6.42 -3.24 6.37
CA ALA A 88 -5.28 -4.12 6.12
C ALA A 88 -4.90 -4.18 4.63
N ILE A 89 -5.90 -4.29 3.74
CA ILE A 89 -5.66 -4.24 2.29
C ILE A 89 -5.20 -2.85 1.87
N GLY A 90 -5.78 -1.78 2.41
CA GLY A 90 -5.30 -0.42 2.17
C GLY A 90 -3.82 -0.27 2.53
N MET A 91 -3.40 -0.76 3.70
CA MET A 91 -2.01 -0.69 4.16
C MET A 91 -1.05 -1.56 3.33
N THR A 92 -1.54 -2.64 2.73
CA THR A 92 -0.78 -3.45 1.76
C THR A 92 -0.34 -2.60 0.54
N SER A 93 -1.17 -1.65 0.10
CA SER A 93 -0.80 -0.72 -0.98
C SER A 93 -0.01 0.49 -0.48
N VAL A 94 -0.27 0.95 0.74
CA VAL A 94 0.45 2.09 1.34
C VAL A 94 1.93 1.77 1.54
N ILE A 95 2.30 0.54 1.92
CA ILE A 95 3.72 0.16 2.01
C ILE A 95 4.43 0.28 0.66
N VAL A 96 3.73 0.00 -0.46
CA VAL A 96 4.28 0.18 -1.80
C VAL A 96 4.60 1.65 -2.08
N LEU A 97 3.70 2.56 -1.70
CA LEU A 97 3.93 4.00 -1.79
C LEU A 97 5.21 4.38 -1.03
N PHE A 98 5.32 4.02 0.24
CA PHE A 98 6.48 4.37 1.07
C PHE A 98 7.79 3.82 0.49
N VAL A 99 7.83 2.53 0.15
CA VAL A 99 9.04 1.90 -0.41
C VAL A 99 9.43 2.54 -1.73
N SER A 100 8.46 2.85 -2.59
CA SER A 100 8.70 3.48 -3.89
C SER A 100 9.20 4.91 -3.75
N VAL A 101 8.60 5.70 -2.86
CA VAL A 101 9.02 7.09 -2.63
C VAL A 101 10.43 7.15 -2.03
N PHE A 102 10.76 6.25 -1.11
CA PHE A 102 12.11 6.18 -0.56
C PHE A 102 13.14 5.50 -1.49
N SER A 103 12.71 4.97 -2.64
CA SER A 103 13.64 4.38 -3.63
C SER A 103 14.66 5.36 -4.19
N GLY A 104 14.25 6.62 -4.36
CA GLY A 104 15.13 7.69 -4.81
C GLY A 104 16.30 7.95 -3.86
N MET A 105 16.15 7.65 -2.58
CA MET A 105 17.18 7.77 -1.56
C MET A 105 18.44 6.95 -1.92
N SER A 106 18.27 5.79 -2.55
CA SER A 106 19.38 4.98 -3.05
C SER A 106 20.28 5.75 -4.04
N ILE A 107 19.70 6.60 -4.89
CA ILE A 107 20.46 7.44 -5.82
C ILE A 107 21.15 8.58 -5.09
N ALA A 108 20.47 9.22 -4.15
CA ALA A 108 21.05 10.31 -3.36
C ALA A 108 22.27 9.82 -2.55
N TRP A 109 22.18 8.63 -1.94
CA TRP A 109 23.29 7.97 -1.26
C TRP A 109 24.44 7.60 -2.18
N ASP A 110 24.15 6.96 -3.33
CA ASP A 110 25.18 6.59 -4.31
C ASP A 110 25.90 7.83 -4.86
N ARG A 111 25.20 8.97 -4.98
CA ARG A 111 25.80 10.26 -5.36
C ARG A 111 26.71 10.78 -4.25
N ARG A 112 26.22 10.84 -3.01
CA ARG A 112 26.98 11.34 -1.85
C ARG A 112 28.26 10.54 -1.58
N LEU A 113 28.21 9.22 -1.77
CA LEU A 113 29.35 8.32 -1.59
C LEU A 113 30.26 8.23 -2.83
N GLY A 114 29.98 9.02 -3.89
CA GLY A 114 30.77 8.99 -5.13
C GLY A 114 30.60 7.70 -5.95
N PHE A 115 29.75 6.77 -5.52
CA PHE A 115 29.52 5.51 -6.23
C PHE A 115 28.79 5.74 -7.57
N LEU A 116 27.89 6.71 -7.64
CA LEU A 116 27.20 7.05 -8.88
C LEU A 116 28.21 7.47 -9.97
N ASN A 117 29.26 8.21 -9.61
CA ASN A 117 30.33 8.60 -10.56
C ASN A 117 31.06 7.37 -11.11
N LYS A 118 31.34 6.36 -10.26
CA LYS A 118 31.95 5.10 -10.71
C LYS A 118 31.06 4.36 -11.70
N LEU A 119 29.72 4.35 -11.49
CA LEU A 119 28.77 3.77 -12.43
C LEU A 119 28.70 4.53 -13.75
N LEU A 120 28.84 5.86 -13.72
CA LEU A 120 28.77 6.69 -14.93
C LEU A 120 30.04 6.58 -15.81
N VAL A 121 31.16 6.18 -15.24
CA VAL A 121 32.46 5.96 -15.97
C VAL A 121 32.51 4.49 -16.47
N ALA A 122 31.75 3.57 -15.88
CA ALA A 122 31.71 2.18 -16.32
C ALA A 122 31.11 2.07 -17.74
N PRO A 123 31.48 1.07 -18.54
CA PRO A 123 30.97 0.86 -19.90
C PRO A 123 29.56 0.23 -19.85
N ILE A 124 28.62 0.89 -19.16
CA ILE A 124 27.23 0.47 -19.00
C ILE A 124 26.27 1.58 -19.46
N ARG A 125 25.10 1.18 -19.93
CA ARG A 125 24.09 2.15 -20.38
C ARG A 125 23.48 2.86 -19.18
N ARG A 126 23.31 4.17 -19.26
CA ARG A 126 22.68 4.97 -18.19
C ARG A 126 21.24 4.51 -17.88
N SER A 127 20.50 4.08 -18.89
CA SER A 127 19.18 3.48 -18.74
C SER A 127 19.22 2.21 -17.89
N SER A 128 20.27 1.39 -18.02
CA SER A 128 20.43 0.16 -17.22
C SER A 128 20.58 0.46 -15.73
N ILE A 129 21.20 1.60 -15.37
CA ILE A 129 21.32 2.03 -13.98
C ILE A 129 19.95 2.37 -13.41
N VAL A 130 19.16 3.15 -14.14
CA VAL A 130 17.81 3.56 -13.71
C VAL A 130 16.89 2.35 -13.62
N MET A 131 16.83 1.53 -14.68
CA MET A 131 15.98 0.34 -14.72
C MET A 131 16.34 -0.66 -13.62
N GLY A 132 17.64 -0.89 -13.36
CA GLY A 132 18.09 -1.76 -12.29
C GLY A 132 17.62 -1.30 -10.91
N LYS A 133 17.63 0.01 -10.64
CA LYS A 133 17.16 0.60 -9.38
C LYS A 133 15.63 0.58 -9.27
N VAL A 134 14.91 0.89 -10.35
CA VAL A 134 13.45 0.82 -10.40
C VAL A 134 12.99 -0.61 -10.11
N LEU A 135 13.53 -1.61 -10.83
CA LEU A 135 13.15 -3.01 -10.61
C LEU A 135 13.51 -3.50 -9.20
N ALA A 136 14.68 -3.13 -8.69
CA ALA A 136 15.05 -3.47 -7.31
C ALA A 136 14.08 -2.88 -6.28
N SER A 137 13.65 -1.63 -6.47
CA SER A 137 12.65 -0.99 -5.61
C SER A 137 11.29 -1.67 -5.73
N SER A 138 10.85 -1.99 -6.95
CA SER A 138 9.56 -2.64 -7.18
C SER A 138 9.51 -4.03 -6.59
N VAL A 139 10.58 -4.81 -6.69
CA VAL A 139 10.67 -6.13 -6.03
C VAL A 139 10.63 -5.97 -4.50
N ARG A 140 11.35 -5.00 -3.93
CA ARG A 140 11.30 -4.72 -2.49
C ARG A 140 9.88 -4.34 -2.04
N ALA A 141 9.24 -3.43 -2.77
CA ALA A 141 7.88 -2.99 -2.48
C ALA A 141 6.90 -4.16 -2.54
N PHE A 142 7.00 -5.00 -3.55
CA PHE A 142 6.16 -6.19 -3.70
C PHE A 142 6.36 -7.19 -2.56
N VAL A 143 7.60 -7.51 -2.19
CA VAL A 143 7.89 -8.43 -1.08
C VAL A 143 7.36 -7.86 0.24
N GLN A 144 7.58 -6.57 0.54
CA GLN A 144 7.09 -5.95 1.77
C GLN A 144 5.57 -5.83 1.79
N SER A 145 4.93 -5.53 0.66
CA SER A 145 3.47 -5.55 0.50
C SER A 145 2.89 -6.94 0.79
N SER A 146 3.52 -7.99 0.24
CA SER A 146 3.13 -9.38 0.53
C SER A 146 3.30 -9.74 2.02
N MET A 147 4.36 -9.24 2.67
CA MET A 147 4.55 -9.42 4.12
C MET A 147 3.44 -8.74 4.92
N VAL A 148 3.05 -7.51 4.59
CA VAL A 148 1.94 -6.80 5.25
C VAL A 148 0.63 -7.56 5.07
N LEU A 149 0.37 -8.09 3.87
CA LEU A 149 -0.81 -8.90 3.59
C LEU A 149 -0.82 -10.18 4.44
N LEU A 150 0.29 -10.89 4.52
CA LEU A 150 0.41 -12.11 5.34
C LEU A 150 0.24 -11.82 6.84
N ILE A 151 0.81 -10.73 7.33
CA ILE A 151 0.62 -10.30 8.72
C ILE A 151 -0.84 -9.92 8.97
N GLY A 152 -1.49 -9.24 8.02
CA GLY A 152 -2.93 -8.96 8.09
C GLY A 152 -3.77 -10.23 8.23
N LEU A 153 -3.46 -11.27 7.45
CA LEU A 153 -4.09 -12.58 7.56
C LEU A 153 -3.86 -13.22 8.94
N ALA A 154 -2.63 -13.20 9.43
CA ALA A 154 -2.29 -13.74 10.75
C ALA A 154 -3.00 -12.99 11.89
N LEU A 155 -3.29 -11.69 11.72
CA LEU A 155 -4.03 -10.86 12.67
C LEU A 155 -5.57 -10.97 12.54
N GLY A 156 -6.08 -11.83 11.65
CA GLY A 156 -7.49 -12.13 11.51
C GLY A 156 -8.20 -11.40 10.37
N MET A 157 -7.47 -10.92 9.36
CA MET A 157 -8.08 -10.39 8.13
C MET A 157 -8.86 -11.51 7.42
N ARG A 158 -10.08 -11.19 7.03
CA ARG A 158 -10.96 -12.12 6.32
C ARG A 158 -10.87 -11.88 4.82
N LEU A 159 -10.60 -12.94 4.07
CA LEU A 159 -10.62 -12.92 2.60
C LEU A 159 -11.87 -13.61 2.07
N SER A 160 -12.39 -13.07 0.97
CA SER A 160 -13.43 -13.75 0.19
C SER A 160 -12.78 -14.73 -0.80
N PRO A 161 -13.40 -15.89 -1.05
CA PRO A 161 -12.95 -16.77 -2.11
C PRO A 161 -12.96 -16.05 -3.47
N ALA A 162 -11.80 -15.98 -4.12
CA ALA A 162 -11.66 -15.31 -5.40
C ALA A 162 -11.00 -16.22 -6.43
N PRO A 163 -11.35 -16.09 -7.72
CA PRO A 163 -10.67 -16.79 -8.79
C PRO A 163 -9.17 -16.48 -8.80
N PRO A 164 -8.28 -17.47 -8.99
CA PRO A 164 -6.83 -17.26 -8.98
C PRO A 164 -6.35 -16.19 -9.96
N LEU A 165 -7.04 -16.02 -11.09
CA LEU A 165 -6.74 -15.00 -12.08
C LEU A 165 -6.94 -13.58 -11.55
N LEU A 166 -7.99 -13.35 -10.75
CA LEU A 166 -8.24 -12.04 -10.12
C LEU A 166 -7.17 -11.73 -9.07
N VAL A 167 -6.80 -12.71 -8.25
CA VAL A 167 -5.72 -12.56 -7.27
C VAL A 167 -4.41 -12.22 -7.96
N ALA A 168 -4.08 -12.93 -9.05
CA ALA A 168 -2.88 -12.65 -9.84
C ALA A 168 -2.92 -11.24 -10.45
N GLY A 169 -4.06 -10.80 -10.98
CA GLY A 169 -4.26 -9.44 -11.49
C GLY A 169 -4.09 -8.37 -10.41
N ALA A 170 -4.62 -8.61 -9.22
CA ALA A 170 -4.46 -7.70 -8.09
C ALA A 170 -3.00 -7.60 -7.61
N LEU A 171 -2.28 -8.71 -7.54
CA LEU A 171 -0.85 -8.72 -7.23
C LEU A 171 -0.02 -8.04 -8.33
N ALA A 172 -0.39 -8.24 -9.60
CA ALA A 172 0.23 -7.54 -10.72
C ALA A 172 0.02 -6.03 -10.65
N SER A 173 -1.17 -5.56 -10.24
CA SER A 173 -1.44 -4.12 -10.06
C SER A 173 -0.53 -3.47 -9.00
N ILE A 174 -0.26 -4.16 -7.90
CA ILE A 174 0.70 -3.74 -6.87
C ILE A 174 2.12 -3.60 -7.45
N PHE A 175 2.54 -4.56 -8.26
CA PHE A 175 3.86 -4.52 -8.88
C PHE A 175 3.96 -3.39 -9.91
N LEU A 176 2.92 -3.16 -10.71
CA LEU A 176 2.84 -2.04 -11.66
C LEU A 176 2.82 -0.69 -10.95
N LEU A 177 2.07 -0.56 -9.85
CA LEU A 177 2.09 0.62 -8.99
C LEU A 177 3.51 0.90 -8.48
N ALA A 178 4.21 -0.15 -8.01
CA ALA A 178 5.58 -0.02 -7.52
C ALA A 178 6.55 0.46 -8.62
N ILE A 179 6.44 -0.07 -9.83
CA ILE A 179 7.24 0.37 -10.99
C ILE A 179 6.95 1.84 -11.31
N SER A 180 5.68 2.23 -11.40
CA SER A 180 5.25 3.58 -11.76
C SER A 180 5.74 4.61 -10.75
N LEU A 181 5.49 4.39 -9.46
CA LEU A 181 5.91 5.30 -8.39
C LEU A 181 7.43 5.36 -8.26
N SER A 182 8.12 4.20 -8.31
CA SER A 182 9.58 4.18 -8.23
C SER A 182 10.22 4.90 -9.42
N SER A 183 9.67 4.72 -10.63
CA SER A 183 10.17 5.40 -11.83
C SER A 183 10.00 6.91 -11.72
N LEU A 184 8.83 7.38 -11.27
CA LEU A 184 8.56 8.79 -11.07
C LEU A 184 9.51 9.41 -10.06
N VAL A 185 9.63 8.80 -8.88
CA VAL A 185 10.47 9.33 -7.80
C VAL A 185 11.94 9.28 -8.15
N ILE A 186 12.42 8.23 -8.80
CA ILE A 186 13.81 8.13 -9.27
C ILE A 186 14.08 9.21 -10.32
N ALA A 187 13.15 9.47 -11.26
CA ALA A 187 13.28 10.52 -12.26
C ALA A 187 13.38 11.93 -11.62
N ILE A 188 12.57 12.21 -10.61
CA ILE A 188 12.63 13.46 -9.84
C ILE A 188 13.97 13.55 -9.10
N THR A 189 14.37 12.49 -8.40
CA THR A 189 15.59 12.45 -7.58
C THR A 189 16.86 12.66 -8.42
N LEU A 190 16.89 12.21 -9.66
CA LEU A 190 18.02 12.43 -10.55
C LEU A 190 18.28 13.93 -10.79
N ARG A 191 17.25 14.77 -10.72
CA ARG A 191 17.37 16.24 -10.87
C ARG A 191 17.69 16.96 -9.57
N LEU A 192 17.44 16.33 -8.41
CA LEU A 192 17.69 16.94 -7.10
C LEU A 192 19.16 16.83 -6.73
N ARG A 193 19.73 17.92 -6.20
CA ARG A 193 21.16 17.98 -5.84
C ARG A 193 21.44 17.63 -4.38
N SER A 194 20.49 17.89 -3.48
CA SER A 194 20.67 17.66 -2.05
C SER A 194 19.70 16.61 -1.47
N TRP A 195 20.09 16.06 -0.34
CA TRP A 195 19.30 15.12 0.44
C TRP A 195 18.01 15.76 0.99
N GLU A 196 18.11 17.00 1.44
CA GLU A 196 16.99 17.74 2.05
C GLU A 196 15.86 17.91 1.05
N TYR A 197 16.16 18.27 -0.20
CA TYR A 197 15.15 18.35 -1.27
C TYR A 197 14.49 17.00 -1.55
N HIS A 198 15.27 15.90 -1.50
CA HIS A 198 14.70 14.57 -1.66
C HIS A 198 13.70 14.24 -0.54
N MET A 199 14.06 14.53 0.72
CA MET A 199 13.16 14.31 1.87
C MET A 199 11.91 15.19 1.80
N ALA A 200 12.03 16.44 1.37
CA ALA A 200 10.90 17.33 1.16
C ALA A 200 9.93 16.78 0.09
N VAL A 201 10.44 16.35 -1.04
CA VAL A 201 9.64 15.73 -2.11
C VAL A 201 9.01 14.42 -1.64
N ALA A 202 9.74 13.60 -0.90
CA ALA A 202 9.21 12.35 -0.35
C ALA A 202 8.01 12.60 0.57
N ASN A 203 8.12 13.55 1.49
CA ASN A 203 7.02 13.91 2.39
C ASN A 203 5.85 14.56 1.64
N LEU A 204 6.14 15.41 0.66
CA LEU A 204 5.13 16.06 -0.17
C LEU A 204 4.33 15.05 -1.01
N LEU A 205 4.92 13.94 -1.40
CA LEU A 205 4.24 12.88 -2.15
C LEU A 205 3.52 11.89 -1.21
N ASN A 206 4.19 11.46 -0.13
CA ASN A 206 3.64 10.43 0.75
C ASN A 206 2.35 10.84 1.44
N LEU A 207 2.33 11.99 2.11
CA LEU A 207 1.17 12.40 2.91
C LEU A 207 -0.07 12.65 2.04
N PRO A 208 -0.02 13.48 0.98
CA PRO A 208 -1.19 13.69 0.15
C PRO A 208 -1.68 12.41 -0.52
N LEU A 209 -0.79 11.60 -1.14
CA LEU A 209 -1.20 10.37 -1.81
C LEU A 209 -1.82 9.35 -0.83
N MET A 210 -1.30 9.24 0.38
CA MET A 210 -1.84 8.33 1.39
C MET A 210 -3.22 8.81 1.86
N PHE A 211 -3.36 10.09 2.27
CA PHE A 211 -4.60 10.59 2.87
C PHE A 211 -5.71 10.88 1.87
N THR A 212 -5.41 11.16 0.61
CA THR A 212 -6.41 11.29 -0.45
C THR A 212 -6.77 9.95 -1.10
N SER A 213 -6.18 8.84 -0.67
CA SER A 213 -6.52 7.50 -1.15
C SER A 213 -7.63 6.86 -0.30
N THR A 214 -8.21 5.79 -0.81
CA THR A 214 -9.18 4.96 -0.07
C THR A 214 -8.54 4.02 0.95
N ALA A 215 -7.26 4.21 1.33
CA ALA A 215 -6.54 3.29 2.21
C ALA A 215 -7.16 3.16 3.60
N LEU A 216 -7.55 4.28 4.21
CA LEU A 216 -8.05 4.37 5.58
C LEU A 216 -9.58 4.42 5.68
N TYR A 217 -10.24 5.02 4.71
CA TYR A 217 -11.68 5.22 4.71
C TYR A 217 -12.27 5.10 3.30
N PRO A 218 -13.53 4.66 3.21
CA PRO A 218 -14.20 4.48 1.93
C PRO A 218 -14.43 5.83 1.20
N GLN A 219 -14.44 5.80 -0.13
CA GLN A 219 -14.64 6.99 -0.96
C GLN A 219 -15.98 7.69 -0.69
N ASN A 220 -17.00 6.94 -0.25
CA ASN A 220 -18.33 7.47 0.06
C ASN A 220 -18.34 8.42 1.26
N LEU A 221 -17.39 8.30 2.18
CA LEU A 221 -17.23 9.15 3.36
C LEU A 221 -16.36 10.40 3.09
N MET A 222 -15.77 10.49 1.89
CA MET A 222 -14.91 11.62 1.54
C MET A 222 -15.72 12.85 1.15
N PRO A 223 -15.30 14.06 1.57
CA PRO A 223 -15.80 15.31 1.00
C PRO A 223 -15.56 15.37 -0.52
N GLU A 224 -16.36 16.14 -1.26
CA GLU A 224 -16.29 16.18 -2.74
C GLU A 224 -14.90 16.52 -3.28
N TRP A 225 -14.22 17.51 -2.70
CA TRP A 225 -12.87 17.88 -3.11
C TRP A 225 -11.86 16.74 -2.95
N MET A 226 -11.98 15.98 -1.88
CA MET A 226 -11.10 14.83 -1.62
C MET A 226 -11.44 13.64 -2.51
N ARG A 227 -12.74 13.41 -2.78
CA ARG A 227 -13.21 12.37 -3.70
C ARG A 227 -12.67 12.59 -5.11
N SER A 228 -12.63 13.85 -5.58
CA SER A 228 -12.04 14.20 -6.86
C SER A 228 -10.54 13.90 -6.92
N LEU A 229 -9.80 14.12 -5.84
CA LEU A 229 -8.40 13.73 -5.74
C LEU A 229 -8.22 12.20 -5.68
N ALA A 230 -9.09 11.50 -4.96
CA ALA A 230 -9.05 10.04 -4.86
C ALA A 230 -9.25 9.35 -6.21
N THR A 231 -10.09 9.89 -7.09
CA THR A 231 -10.31 9.33 -8.45
C THR A 231 -9.10 9.43 -9.37
N VAL A 232 -8.18 10.38 -9.13
CA VAL A 232 -6.95 10.54 -9.93
C VAL A 232 -5.76 9.83 -9.24
N ASN A 233 -5.91 9.46 -7.98
CA ASN A 233 -4.83 8.89 -7.18
C ASN A 233 -4.52 7.44 -7.61
N PRO A 234 -3.30 7.13 -8.10
CA PRO A 234 -2.94 5.79 -8.54
C PRO A 234 -2.99 4.76 -7.40
N LEU A 235 -2.79 5.21 -6.15
CA LEU A 235 -2.86 4.35 -4.98
C LEU A 235 -4.30 3.84 -4.76
N THR A 236 -5.31 4.70 -4.97
CA THR A 236 -6.72 4.33 -4.87
C THR A 236 -7.07 3.20 -5.83
N HIS A 237 -6.65 3.28 -7.09
CA HIS A 237 -6.94 2.25 -8.08
C HIS A 237 -6.33 0.89 -7.71
N ALA A 238 -5.09 0.88 -7.23
CA ALA A 238 -4.46 -0.36 -6.79
C ALA A 238 -5.15 -0.96 -5.54
N ILE A 239 -5.60 -0.12 -4.61
CA ILE A 239 -6.34 -0.54 -3.42
C ILE A 239 -7.68 -1.15 -3.81
N GLU A 240 -8.44 -0.50 -4.69
CA GLU A 240 -9.75 -0.98 -5.12
C GLU A 240 -9.65 -2.29 -5.92
N LEU A 241 -8.62 -2.45 -6.76
CA LEU A 241 -8.34 -3.73 -7.42
C LEU A 241 -8.03 -4.85 -6.42
N LEU A 242 -7.23 -4.56 -5.39
CA LEU A 242 -6.96 -5.54 -4.33
C LEU A 242 -8.22 -5.89 -3.53
N ARG A 243 -9.04 -4.90 -3.18
CA ARG A 243 -10.31 -5.15 -2.46
C ARG A 243 -11.28 -5.93 -3.31
N GLY A 244 -11.45 -5.54 -4.58
CA GLY A 244 -12.28 -6.27 -5.53
C GLY A 244 -11.91 -7.74 -5.64
N ALA A 245 -10.60 -8.03 -5.68
CA ALA A 245 -10.11 -9.40 -5.77
C ALA A 245 -10.17 -10.15 -4.43
N LEU A 246 -9.77 -9.52 -3.32
CA LEU A 246 -9.52 -10.22 -2.06
C LEU A 246 -10.67 -10.12 -1.03
N LEU A 247 -11.49 -9.06 -1.07
CA LEU A 247 -12.63 -8.90 -0.17
C LEU A 247 -13.97 -9.16 -0.85
N TYR A 248 -14.10 -8.75 -2.12
CA TYR A 248 -15.40 -8.81 -2.81
C TYR A 248 -15.53 -10.04 -3.73
N GLY A 249 -14.47 -10.86 -3.87
CA GLY A 249 -14.50 -12.08 -4.68
C GLY A 249 -14.72 -11.84 -6.18
N GLY A 250 -14.55 -10.59 -6.66
CA GLY A 250 -14.74 -10.23 -8.06
C GLY A 250 -16.16 -9.82 -8.43
N SER A 251 -17.02 -9.54 -7.43
CA SER A 251 -18.38 -8.98 -7.65
C SER A 251 -18.34 -7.47 -7.91
#